data_92021785935b118be40f81dfb9b5ab75
#
_entry.id   92021785935b118be40f81dfb9b5ab75
#
_cell.length_a   1.000
_cell.length_b   1.000
_cell.length_c   1.000
_cell.angle_alpha   90.00
_cell.angle_beta   90.00
_cell.angle_gamma   90.00
#
_symmetry.space_group_name_H-M   'P 1'
#
loop_
_entity.id
_entity.type
_entity.pdbx_description
1 polymer ?
#
loop_
_entity_poly.entity_id
_entity_poly.type
_entity_poly.pdbx_seq_one_letter_code
_entity_poly.pdbx_strand_id
1 'polypeptide(L)'
;GNFDNSIIDNAENKTFLPASKENKDRFEESFNGSPLFTGKVAIRNRKIGELGLSYMGGIYNKYEEDGLVLDKKRKVNVYAIDFNTTLPKINTYINAEWAWVNVDVPETYTEQFGKKQQGGFIDFVQPVFKKPVFGFEKSVINAALRFEYVDWNKGNFKSTGDNISDEVFSIVPAISWRPTAQTVIRLNYRYNWQKDILGNPPAKLAGIQFGVSTYF
;
A
#
# COMPACT_ATOMS: atom_id res chain seq x y z
N GLY A 1 -5.51 -8.36 16.14
CA GLY A 1 -6.67 -7.75 15.48
C GLY A 1 -7.26 -8.71 14.47
N ASN A 2 -8.54 -8.60 14.24
CA ASN A 2 -9.26 -9.43 13.29
C ASN A 2 -9.59 -8.64 12.05
N PHE A 3 -9.68 -9.30 10.91
CA PHE A 3 -10.43 -8.79 9.76
C PHE A 3 -11.91 -9.03 9.99
N ASP A 4 -12.75 -8.27 9.31
CA ASP A 4 -14.19 -8.43 9.27
C ASP A 4 -14.72 -8.23 7.85
N ASN A 5 -16.05 -8.35 7.67
CA ASN A 5 -16.67 -8.22 6.37
C ASN A 5 -16.57 -6.80 5.76
N SER A 6 -16.18 -5.80 6.55
CA SER A 6 -16.01 -4.40 6.05
C SER A 6 -14.93 -4.25 5.00
N ILE A 7 -14.04 -5.27 4.84
CA ILE A 7 -13.07 -5.26 3.75
C ILE A 7 -13.72 -5.36 2.36
N ILE A 8 -14.99 -5.77 2.27
CA ILE A 8 -15.74 -5.85 1.03
C ILE A 8 -16.70 -4.66 0.95
N ASP A 9 -16.47 -3.78 0.00
CA ASP A 9 -17.33 -2.65 -0.29
C ASP A 9 -18.22 -2.95 -1.52
N ASN A 10 -19.50 -3.23 -1.25
CA ASN A 10 -20.47 -3.55 -2.29
C ASN A 10 -20.77 -2.37 -3.22
N ALA A 11 -20.73 -1.14 -2.72
CA ALA A 11 -21.06 0.03 -3.50
C ALA A 11 -20.00 0.33 -4.57
N GLU A 12 -18.73 0.06 -4.23
CA GLU A 12 -17.59 0.32 -5.10
C GLU A 12 -17.10 -0.92 -5.85
N ASN A 13 -17.73 -2.09 -5.63
CA ASN A 13 -17.27 -3.39 -6.17
C ASN A 13 -15.78 -3.67 -5.87
N LYS A 14 -15.32 -3.28 -4.67
CA LYS A 14 -13.92 -3.34 -4.25
C LYS A 14 -13.75 -4.17 -2.99
N THR A 15 -12.51 -4.60 -2.78
CA THR A 15 -12.06 -5.08 -1.47
C THR A 15 -11.02 -4.10 -0.95
N PHE A 16 -11.21 -3.62 0.28
CA PHE A 16 -10.34 -2.60 0.87
C PHE A 16 -9.94 -2.98 2.29
N LEU A 17 -8.78 -3.62 2.43
CA LEU A 17 -8.28 -4.10 3.71
C LEU A 17 -8.21 -3.03 4.82
N PRO A 18 -7.82 -1.78 4.55
CA PRO A 18 -7.79 -0.75 5.58
C PRO A 18 -9.15 -0.44 6.21
N ALA A 19 -10.29 -0.75 5.56
CA ALA A 19 -11.62 -0.54 6.12
C ALA A 19 -11.81 -1.29 7.46
N SER A 20 -11.16 -2.45 7.63
CA SER A 20 -11.20 -3.18 8.90
C SER A 20 -10.58 -2.42 10.08
N LYS A 21 -9.78 -1.37 9.83
CA LYS A 21 -9.23 -0.50 10.89
C LYS A 21 -10.26 0.47 11.46
N GLU A 22 -11.32 0.75 10.74
CA GLU A 22 -12.37 1.68 11.16
C GLU A 22 -13.31 1.04 12.17
N ASN A 23 -13.34 -0.30 12.22
CA ASN A 23 -14.08 -1.01 13.25
C ASN A 23 -13.43 -0.79 14.63
N LYS A 24 -14.15 -0.11 15.53
CA LYS A 24 -13.67 0.22 16.88
C LYS A 24 -13.51 -1.02 17.76
N ASP A 25 -14.35 -2.02 17.53
CA ASP A 25 -14.45 -3.22 18.37
C ASP A 25 -13.53 -4.36 17.90
N ARG A 26 -12.69 -4.11 16.86
CA ARG A 26 -11.80 -5.11 16.23
C ARG A 26 -10.82 -5.82 17.17
N PHE A 27 -10.59 -5.28 18.36
CA PHE A 27 -9.73 -5.87 19.39
C PHE A 27 -10.54 -6.45 20.56
N GLU A 28 -11.80 -6.05 20.72
CA GLU A 28 -12.67 -6.44 21.83
C GLU A 28 -13.57 -7.62 21.42
N GLU A 29 -14.01 -7.64 20.17
CA GLU A 29 -14.85 -8.72 19.65
C GLU A 29 -14.11 -9.54 18.60
N SER A 30 -14.21 -10.86 18.72
CA SER A 30 -13.76 -11.81 17.71
C SER A 30 -14.93 -12.26 16.86
N PHE A 31 -15.08 -11.69 15.66
CA PHE A 31 -16.20 -11.99 14.77
C PHE A 31 -16.24 -13.43 14.27
N ASN A 32 -15.12 -14.14 14.31
CA ASN A 32 -15.02 -15.48 13.71
C ASN A 32 -14.13 -16.45 14.51
N GLY A 33 -13.64 -16.07 15.69
CA GLY A 33 -12.76 -16.90 16.53
C GLY A 33 -11.43 -17.30 15.87
N SER A 34 -11.10 -16.76 14.71
CA SER A 34 -9.91 -17.15 13.94
C SER A 34 -8.83 -16.07 14.01
N PRO A 35 -7.58 -16.44 14.36
CA PRO A 35 -6.50 -15.48 14.46
C PRO A 35 -6.04 -14.98 13.07
N LEU A 36 -5.67 -13.71 13.02
CA LEU A 36 -4.88 -13.16 11.92
C LEU A 36 -3.42 -13.53 12.12
N PHE A 37 -2.80 -14.10 11.10
CA PHE A 37 -1.39 -14.40 11.09
C PHE A 37 -0.60 -13.37 10.30
N THR A 38 0.50 -12.86 10.86
CA THR A 38 1.41 -11.94 10.17
C THR A 38 2.85 -12.25 10.52
N GLY A 39 3.74 -12.11 9.55
CA GLY A 39 5.17 -12.32 9.74
C GLY A 39 6.01 -11.64 8.67
N LYS A 40 7.24 -11.31 9.04
CA LYS A 40 8.25 -10.78 8.13
C LYS A 40 9.60 -11.45 8.39
N VAL A 41 10.30 -11.77 7.30
CA VAL A 41 11.71 -12.18 7.33
C VAL A 41 12.49 -11.19 6.48
N ALA A 42 13.63 -10.71 6.99
CA ALA A 42 14.49 -9.79 6.26
C ALA A 42 15.94 -10.24 6.32
N ILE A 43 16.66 -10.05 5.20
CA ILE A 43 18.08 -10.29 5.08
C ILE A 43 18.76 -8.95 4.82
N ARG A 44 19.74 -8.60 5.63
CA ARG A 44 20.48 -7.34 5.52
C ARG A 44 21.95 -7.59 5.19
N ASN A 45 22.42 -6.92 4.16
CA ASN A 45 23.81 -6.82 3.81
C ASN A 45 24.25 -5.35 3.81
N ARG A 46 25.31 -5.01 4.53
CA ARG A 46 25.76 -3.61 4.68
C ARG A 46 26.15 -2.92 3.37
N LYS A 47 26.52 -3.66 2.32
CA LYS A 47 26.92 -3.12 1.02
C LYS A 47 25.79 -3.06 0.01
N ILE A 48 24.81 -3.95 0.14
CA ILE A 48 23.74 -4.13 -0.85
C ILE A 48 22.44 -3.49 -0.37
N GLY A 49 22.12 -3.58 0.93
CA GLY A 49 20.86 -3.12 1.50
C GLY A 49 20.13 -4.22 2.26
N GLU A 50 18.83 -4.02 2.43
CA GLU A 50 17.95 -4.97 3.11
C GLU A 50 16.83 -5.40 2.16
N LEU A 51 16.61 -6.71 2.10
CA LEU A 51 15.52 -7.34 1.37
C LEU A 51 14.59 -8.02 2.39
N GLY A 52 13.31 -7.67 2.37
CA GLY A 52 12.28 -8.23 3.23
C GLY A 52 11.23 -9.00 2.44
N LEU A 53 10.71 -10.06 3.07
CA LEU A 53 9.54 -10.81 2.60
C LEU A 53 8.52 -10.83 3.73
N SER A 54 7.29 -10.40 3.45
CA SER A 54 6.21 -10.29 4.41
C SER A 54 5.00 -11.10 3.98
N TYR A 55 4.30 -11.64 4.96
CA TYR A 55 3.03 -12.31 4.78
C TYR A 55 2.04 -11.86 5.84
N MET A 56 0.78 -11.68 5.45
CA MET A 56 -0.35 -11.48 6.33
C MET A 56 -1.54 -12.26 5.77
N GLY A 57 -2.28 -12.96 6.64
CA GLY A 57 -3.46 -13.69 6.19
C GLY A 57 -4.28 -14.27 7.32
N GLY A 58 -5.53 -14.61 7.01
CA GLY A 58 -6.47 -15.19 7.93
C GLY A 58 -7.86 -15.30 7.35
N ILE A 59 -8.80 -15.82 8.14
CA ILE A 59 -10.21 -15.85 7.82
C ILE A 59 -10.80 -14.49 8.18
N TYR A 60 -11.51 -13.87 7.24
CA TYR A 60 -12.04 -12.51 7.45
C TYR A 60 -13.56 -12.46 7.65
N ASN A 61 -14.29 -13.50 7.23
CA ASN A 61 -15.74 -13.52 7.32
C ASN A 61 -16.24 -14.20 8.59
N LYS A 62 -17.45 -13.83 9.03
CA LYS A 62 -18.23 -14.56 10.00
C LYS A 62 -18.84 -15.77 9.32
N TYR A 63 -18.34 -16.95 9.58
CA TYR A 63 -18.77 -18.19 8.91
C TYR A 63 -19.69 -19.04 9.79
N GLU A 64 -19.78 -18.75 11.08
CA GLU A 64 -20.60 -19.46 12.07
C GLU A 64 -21.14 -18.51 13.11
N GLU A 65 -22.37 -18.73 13.59
CA GLU A 65 -23.00 -18.00 14.68
C GLU A 65 -23.90 -18.94 15.45
N ASP A 66 -23.72 -19.03 16.78
CA ASP A 66 -24.50 -19.88 17.69
C ASP A 66 -24.62 -21.35 17.23
N GLY A 67 -23.56 -21.89 16.62
CA GLY A 67 -23.50 -23.24 16.09
C GLY A 67 -24.14 -23.42 14.69
N LEU A 68 -24.64 -22.34 14.10
CA LEU A 68 -25.18 -22.35 12.74
C LEU A 68 -24.12 -21.90 11.74
N VAL A 69 -23.89 -22.72 10.70
CA VAL A 69 -22.98 -22.36 9.59
C VAL A 69 -23.67 -21.33 8.69
N LEU A 70 -23.12 -20.11 8.66
CA LEU A 70 -23.62 -19.00 7.84
C LEU A 70 -22.99 -18.99 6.42
N ASP A 71 -21.71 -19.33 6.31
CA ASP A 71 -20.93 -19.31 5.08
C ASP A 71 -19.71 -20.24 5.19
N LYS A 72 -19.04 -20.51 4.09
CA LYS A 72 -17.72 -21.15 4.12
C LYS A 72 -16.65 -20.18 4.68
N LYS A 73 -15.59 -20.72 5.26
CA LYS A 73 -14.44 -19.95 5.72
C LYS A 73 -13.75 -19.27 4.55
N ARG A 74 -13.77 -17.93 4.50
CA ARG A 74 -13.15 -17.14 3.44
C ARG A 74 -11.85 -16.51 3.94
N LYS A 75 -10.82 -16.57 3.10
CA LYS A 75 -9.48 -16.13 3.44
C LYS A 75 -9.11 -14.85 2.71
N VAL A 76 -8.31 -14.04 3.37
CA VAL A 76 -7.50 -12.99 2.76
C VAL A 76 -6.03 -13.33 2.95
N ASN A 77 -5.22 -13.15 1.91
CA ASN A 77 -3.79 -13.36 1.95
C ASN A 77 -3.10 -12.14 1.29
N VAL A 78 -2.10 -11.62 1.97
CA VAL A 78 -1.24 -10.54 1.49
C VAL A 78 0.20 -11.02 1.53
N TYR A 79 0.89 -10.86 0.42
CA TYR A 79 2.32 -11.10 0.30
C TYR A 79 2.99 -9.79 -0.09
N ALA A 80 4.14 -9.49 0.47
CA ALA A 80 4.91 -8.34 0.07
C ALA A 80 6.41 -8.64 0.03
N ILE A 81 7.09 -7.97 -0.89
CA ILE A 81 8.54 -7.90 -0.97
C ILE A 81 8.93 -6.43 -0.82
N ASP A 82 9.91 -6.17 0.00
CA ASP A 82 10.47 -4.82 0.17
C ASP A 82 12.00 -4.83 0.04
N PHE A 83 12.52 -3.73 -0.46
CA PHE A 83 13.96 -3.53 -0.61
C PHE A 83 14.33 -2.10 -0.26
N ASN A 84 15.36 -1.93 0.56
CA ASN A 84 15.92 -0.62 0.82
C ASN A 84 17.45 -0.64 0.77
N THR A 85 18.03 0.42 0.24
CA THR A 85 19.49 0.59 0.19
C THR A 85 19.87 2.07 0.13
N THR A 86 21.13 2.32 0.45
CA THR A 86 21.77 3.63 0.19
C THR A 86 23.01 3.40 -0.67
N LEU A 87 23.06 4.00 -1.83
CA LEU A 87 24.19 3.90 -2.75
C LEU A 87 25.40 4.65 -2.17
N PRO A 88 26.53 3.96 -1.85
CA PRO A 88 27.61 4.55 -1.05
C PRO A 88 28.31 5.76 -1.68
N LYS A 89 28.42 5.80 -3.02
CA LYS A 89 29.14 6.86 -3.74
C LYS A 89 28.40 8.16 -3.82
N ILE A 90 27.07 8.11 -3.99
CA ILE A 90 26.23 9.27 -4.25
C ILE A 90 25.23 9.53 -3.11
N ASN A 91 25.17 8.63 -2.13
CA ASN A 91 24.24 8.69 -0.98
C ASN A 91 22.75 8.75 -1.40
N THR A 92 22.41 8.25 -2.57
CA THR A 92 21.01 8.11 -2.96
C THR A 92 20.38 6.98 -2.16
N TYR A 93 19.31 7.28 -1.43
CA TYR A 93 18.49 6.28 -0.77
C TYR A 93 17.44 5.77 -1.74
N ILE A 94 17.33 4.45 -1.84
CA ILE A 94 16.32 3.74 -2.64
C ILE A 94 15.45 2.94 -1.67
N ASN A 95 14.15 3.06 -1.81
CA ASN A 95 13.16 2.26 -1.07
C ASN A 95 12.08 1.78 -2.03
N ALA A 96 11.83 0.49 -2.04
CA ALA A 96 10.85 -0.12 -2.93
C ALA A 96 10.04 -1.17 -2.19
N GLU A 97 8.77 -1.28 -2.55
CA GLU A 97 7.87 -2.31 -2.05
C GLU A 97 6.91 -2.74 -3.15
N TRP A 98 6.59 -4.03 -3.19
CA TRP A 98 5.54 -4.59 -4.03
C TRP A 98 4.72 -5.59 -3.24
N ALA A 99 3.39 -5.46 -3.32
CA ALA A 99 2.46 -6.32 -2.61
C ALA A 99 1.47 -6.97 -3.56
N TRP A 100 1.04 -8.19 -3.19
CA TRP A 100 -0.05 -8.93 -3.82
C TRP A 100 -1.09 -9.26 -2.77
N VAL A 101 -2.36 -9.05 -3.11
CA VAL A 101 -3.51 -9.35 -2.27
C VAL A 101 -4.41 -10.32 -2.97
N ASN A 102 -4.83 -11.38 -2.25
CA ASN A 102 -5.84 -12.32 -2.71
C ASN A 102 -6.95 -12.37 -1.67
N VAL A 103 -8.18 -12.13 -2.10
CA VAL A 103 -9.39 -12.16 -1.25
C VAL A 103 -10.34 -13.21 -1.79
N ASP A 104 -10.77 -14.16 -0.96
CA ASP A 104 -11.80 -15.13 -1.29
C ASP A 104 -13.19 -14.47 -1.18
N VAL A 105 -13.62 -13.83 -2.26
CA VAL A 105 -14.91 -13.14 -2.35
C VAL A 105 -16.03 -14.14 -2.63
N PRO A 106 -17.26 -13.97 -2.10
CA PRO A 106 -18.40 -14.82 -2.42
C PRO A 106 -18.65 -14.95 -3.92
N GLU A 107 -19.01 -16.17 -4.36
CA GLU A 107 -19.27 -16.43 -5.79
C GLU A 107 -20.51 -15.73 -6.33
N THR A 108 -21.41 -15.33 -5.42
CA THR A 108 -22.60 -14.53 -5.72
C THR A 108 -22.29 -13.06 -6.06
N TYR A 109 -21.06 -12.61 -5.77
CA TYR A 109 -20.63 -11.26 -6.09
C TYR A 109 -20.18 -11.16 -7.55
N THR A 110 -20.17 -9.93 -8.05
CA THR A 110 -19.78 -9.63 -9.43
C THR A 110 -18.31 -9.92 -9.68
N GLU A 111 -17.91 -9.97 -10.93
CA GLU A 111 -16.55 -10.23 -11.37
C GLU A 111 -15.55 -9.14 -10.94
N GLN A 112 -16.08 -7.94 -10.67
CA GLN A 112 -15.30 -6.73 -10.35
C GLN A 112 -14.94 -6.57 -8.87
N PHE A 113 -15.06 -7.60 -8.06
CA PHE A 113 -14.88 -7.50 -6.60
C PHE A 113 -13.44 -7.56 -6.11
N GLY A 114 -12.45 -7.23 -6.91
CA GLY A 114 -11.07 -7.15 -6.43
C GLY A 114 -10.56 -8.41 -5.74
N LYS A 115 -10.84 -9.57 -6.30
CA LYS A 115 -10.35 -10.87 -5.79
C LYS A 115 -8.84 -10.94 -5.73
N LYS A 116 -8.17 -10.27 -6.67
CA LYS A 116 -6.72 -10.16 -6.76
C LYS A 116 -6.36 -8.70 -6.97
N GLN A 117 -5.45 -8.22 -6.17
CA GLN A 117 -4.91 -6.87 -6.26
C GLN A 117 -3.39 -6.94 -6.25
N GLN A 118 -2.75 -5.93 -6.78
CA GLN A 118 -1.31 -5.78 -6.67
C GLN A 118 -0.95 -4.31 -6.70
N GLY A 119 0.19 -3.97 -6.16
CA GLY A 119 0.71 -2.62 -6.27
C GLY A 119 2.00 -2.46 -5.50
N GLY A 120 2.64 -1.34 -5.76
CA GLY A 120 3.88 -1.02 -5.09
C GLY A 120 4.40 0.34 -5.47
N PHE A 121 5.56 0.63 -4.96
CA PHE A 121 6.26 1.89 -5.24
C PHE A 121 7.78 1.70 -5.25
N ILE A 122 8.45 2.66 -5.86
CA ILE A 122 9.89 2.85 -5.73
C ILE A 122 10.20 4.33 -5.49
N ASP A 123 10.98 4.60 -4.45
CA ASP A 123 11.50 5.91 -4.07
C ASP A 123 12.96 6.04 -4.40
N PHE A 124 13.32 7.17 -4.96
CA PHE A 124 14.69 7.66 -5.06
C PHE A 124 14.81 8.96 -4.29
N VAL A 125 15.66 9.00 -3.27
CA VAL A 125 15.88 10.18 -2.45
C VAL A 125 17.36 10.57 -2.50
N GLN A 126 17.63 11.72 -3.12
CA GLN A 126 18.98 12.25 -3.31
C GLN A 126 19.22 13.46 -2.42
N PRO A 127 20.17 13.41 -1.48
CA PRO A 127 20.66 14.62 -0.82
C PRO A 127 21.35 15.52 -1.84
N VAL A 128 20.76 16.69 -2.11
CA VAL A 128 21.30 17.65 -3.10
C VAL A 128 22.07 18.79 -2.46
N PHE A 129 21.78 19.07 -1.18
CA PHE A 129 22.42 20.16 -0.48
C PHE A 129 22.60 19.82 1.01
N LYS A 130 23.83 19.94 1.52
CA LYS A 130 24.22 19.61 2.91
C LYS A 130 25.06 20.75 3.47
N LYS A 131 24.43 21.90 3.71
CA LYS A 131 25.08 23.10 4.29
C LYS A 131 24.10 23.80 5.22
N PRO A 132 24.58 24.68 6.10
CA PRO A 132 23.68 25.47 6.93
C PRO A 132 22.65 26.27 6.11
N VAL A 133 21.38 26.15 6.49
CA VAL A 133 20.25 26.89 5.91
C VAL A 133 19.45 27.50 7.05
N PHE A 134 19.17 28.79 6.99
CA PHE A 134 18.41 29.53 8.01
C PHE A 134 18.90 29.30 9.45
N GLY A 135 20.22 29.22 9.67
CA GLY A 135 20.81 29.01 11.00
C GLY A 135 20.84 27.56 11.49
N PHE A 136 20.34 26.61 10.71
CA PHE A 136 20.42 25.18 11.04
C PHE A 136 21.70 24.56 10.46
N GLU A 137 22.71 24.34 11.30
CA GLU A 137 24.05 23.90 10.88
C GLU A 137 24.08 22.54 10.16
N LYS A 138 23.20 21.62 10.56
CA LYS A 138 23.14 20.24 10.03
C LYS A 138 21.97 20.02 9.06
N SER A 139 21.52 21.09 8.40
CA SER A 139 20.38 20.96 7.51
C SER A 139 20.71 20.21 6.22
N VAL A 140 19.72 19.51 5.69
CA VAL A 140 19.82 18.75 4.44
C VAL A 140 18.60 19.03 3.57
N ILE A 141 18.84 19.37 2.30
CA ILE A 141 17.79 19.40 1.28
C ILE A 141 17.92 18.16 0.41
N ASN A 142 16.82 17.46 0.21
CA ASN A 142 16.76 16.29 -0.67
C ASN A 142 15.80 16.57 -1.84
N ALA A 143 16.19 16.13 -3.02
CA ALA A 143 15.26 15.89 -4.11
C ALA A 143 14.80 14.43 -4.04
N ALA A 144 13.54 14.17 -4.33
CA ALA A 144 13.01 12.83 -4.35
C ALA A 144 12.09 12.62 -5.56
N LEU A 145 12.01 11.37 -5.98
CA LEU A 145 11.12 10.93 -7.06
C LEU A 145 10.54 9.59 -6.66
N ARG A 146 9.21 9.49 -6.68
CA ARG A 146 8.48 8.25 -6.44
C ARG A 146 7.70 7.87 -7.68
N PHE A 147 7.72 6.58 -8.00
CA PHE A 147 6.81 5.94 -8.92
C PHE A 147 5.92 5.00 -8.12
N GLU A 148 4.61 5.02 -8.38
CA GLU A 148 3.63 4.14 -7.76
C GLU A 148 2.77 3.48 -8.83
N TYR A 149 2.38 2.24 -8.57
CA TYR A 149 1.41 1.51 -9.36
C TYR A 149 0.48 0.72 -8.44
N VAL A 150 -0.81 0.79 -8.70
CA VAL A 150 -1.83 -0.01 -8.00
C VAL A 150 -2.83 -0.50 -9.03
N ASP A 151 -3.15 -1.79 -8.96
CA ASP A 151 -4.20 -2.45 -9.71
C ASP A 151 -5.16 -3.09 -8.70
N TRP A 152 -6.37 -2.53 -8.62
CA TRP A 152 -7.38 -2.91 -7.63
C TRP A 152 -8.17 -4.15 -8.03
N ASN A 153 -8.16 -4.55 -9.32
CA ASN A 153 -8.96 -5.62 -9.87
C ASN A 153 -8.22 -6.45 -10.92
N LYS A 154 -7.10 -7.04 -10.52
CA LYS A 154 -6.31 -7.86 -11.44
C LYS A 154 -7.07 -9.09 -11.94
N GLY A 155 -7.26 -9.21 -13.25
CA GLY A 155 -7.89 -10.35 -13.89
C GLY A 155 -8.67 -9.97 -15.14
N ASN A 156 -9.50 -10.89 -15.58
CA ASN A 156 -10.34 -10.74 -16.77
C ASN A 156 -11.81 -10.89 -16.38
N PHE A 157 -12.69 -10.18 -17.08
CA PHE A 157 -14.13 -10.39 -17.01
C PHE A 157 -14.46 -11.80 -17.47
N LYS A 158 -15.27 -12.53 -16.70
CA LYS A 158 -15.71 -13.89 -17.08
C LYS A 158 -16.62 -13.87 -18.28
N SER A 159 -17.43 -12.82 -18.43
CA SER A 159 -18.42 -12.66 -19.49
C SER A 159 -17.80 -12.38 -20.85
N THR A 160 -16.77 -11.52 -20.91
CA THR A 160 -16.17 -11.06 -22.18
C THR A 160 -14.78 -11.60 -22.41
N GLY A 161 -14.05 -11.98 -21.35
CA GLY A 161 -12.64 -12.35 -21.41
C GLY A 161 -11.67 -11.15 -21.48
N ASP A 162 -12.19 -9.92 -21.50
CA ASP A 162 -11.39 -8.70 -21.54
C ASP A 162 -10.70 -8.44 -20.19
N ASN A 163 -9.59 -7.74 -20.21
CA ASN A 163 -8.88 -7.37 -19.01
C ASN A 163 -9.67 -6.34 -18.18
N ILE A 164 -9.77 -6.58 -16.88
CA ILE A 164 -10.27 -5.61 -15.91
C ILE A 164 -9.14 -4.62 -15.65
N SER A 165 -9.37 -3.32 -15.86
CA SER A 165 -8.34 -2.31 -15.65
C SER A 165 -8.30 -1.87 -14.19
N ASP A 166 -9.04 -0.88 -13.75
CA ASP A 166 -9.08 -0.36 -12.36
C ASP A 166 -7.67 -0.10 -11.76
N GLU A 167 -6.83 0.56 -12.51
CA GLU A 167 -5.42 0.75 -12.16
C GLU A 167 -5.04 2.23 -12.07
N VAL A 168 -4.07 2.52 -11.21
CA VAL A 168 -3.48 3.85 -11.04
C VAL A 168 -1.97 3.76 -11.19
N PHE A 169 -1.42 4.59 -12.06
CA PHE A 169 0.02 4.87 -12.10
C PHE A 169 0.27 6.30 -11.66
N SER A 170 1.29 6.53 -10.80
CA SER A 170 1.62 7.84 -10.28
C SER A 170 3.09 8.16 -10.40
N ILE A 171 3.39 9.43 -10.69
CA ILE A 171 4.73 10.01 -10.58
C ILE A 171 4.66 11.13 -9.56
N VAL A 172 5.57 11.11 -8.57
CA VAL A 172 5.56 12.05 -7.45
C VAL A 172 6.96 12.64 -7.24
N PRO A 173 7.35 13.68 -8.01
CA PRO A 173 8.53 14.47 -7.67
C PRO A 173 8.30 15.22 -6.36
N ALA A 174 9.37 15.35 -5.57
CA ALA A 174 9.32 15.97 -4.27
C ALA A 174 10.63 16.68 -3.93
N ILE A 175 10.52 17.70 -3.08
CA ILE A 175 11.64 18.31 -2.38
C ILE A 175 11.37 18.23 -0.87
N SER A 176 12.38 17.93 -0.09
CA SER A 176 12.29 17.98 1.36
C SER A 176 13.46 18.72 1.96
N TRP A 177 13.17 19.49 3.01
CA TRP A 177 14.15 20.13 3.84
C TRP A 177 14.13 19.52 5.24
N ARG A 178 15.28 19.09 5.71
CA ARG A 178 15.51 18.63 7.07
C ARG A 178 16.33 19.67 7.81
N PRO A 179 15.73 20.59 8.57
CA PRO A 179 16.48 21.54 9.41
C PRO A 179 17.26 20.82 10.50
N THR A 180 16.72 19.77 11.06
CA THR A 180 17.36 18.90 12.06
C THR A 180 17.19 17.42 11.67
N ALA A 181 17.83 16.51 12.41
CA ALA A 181 17.66 15.08 12.20
C ALA A 181 16.20 14.61 12.48
N GLN A 182 15.48 15.33 13.34
CA GLN A 182 14.15 14.96 13.83
C GLN A 182 13.01 15.63 13.04
N THR A 183 13.30 16.69 12.27
CA THR A 183 12.26 17.45 11.56
C THR A 183 12.42 17.34 10.05
N VAL A 184 11.32 17.15 9.36
CA VAL A 184 11.28 17.21 7.89
C VAL A 184 10.08 18.02 7.42
N ILE A 185 10.34 18.92 6.47
CA ILE A 185 9.33 19.68 5.72
C ILE A 185 9.37 19.18 4.28
N ARG A 186 8.22 18.84 3.70
CA ARG A 186 8.11 18.24 2.36
C ARG A 186 7.12 18.98 1.49
N LEU A 187 7.45 19.10 0.22
CA LEU A 187 6.57 19.57 -0.84
C LEU A 187 6.62 18.56 -1.97
N ASN A 188 5.48 18.00 -2.33
CA ASN A 188 5.35 17.02 -3.40
C ASN A 188 4.38 17.55 -4.44
N TYR A 189 4.61 17.17 -5.68
CA TYR A 189 3.63 17.27 -6.76
C TYR A 189 3.26 15.85 -7.20
N ARG A 190 2.00 15.47 -7.03
CA ARG A 190 1.51 14.15 -7.43
C ARG A 190 0.79 14.27 -8.76
N TYR A 191 1.15 13.42 -9.71
CA TYR A 191 0.45 13.29 -10.99
C TYR A 191 0.06 11.83 -11.21
N ASN A 192 -1.25 11.57 -11.36
CA ASN A 192 -1.84 10.26 -11.50
C ASN A 192 -2.45 10.08 -12.90
N TRP A 193 -2.29 8.85 -13.44
CA TRP A 193 -3.08 8.32 -14.54
C TRP A 193 -3.93 7.20 -13.96
N GLN A 194 -5.25 7.40 -13.96
CA GLN A 194 -6.21 6.46 -13.38
C GLN A 194 -7.11 5.91 -14.48
N LYS A 195 -7.12 4.60 -14.68
CA LYS A 195 -8.07 3.88 -15.50
C LYS A 195 -9.20 3.34 -14.65
N ASP A 196 -10.42 3.37 -15.18
CA ASP A 196 -11.56 2.68 -14.56
C ASP A 196 -11.53 1.16 -14.88
N ILE A 197 -12.52 0.42 -14.37
CA ILE A 197 -12.62 -1.03 -14.56
C ILE A 197 -12.78 -1.44 -16.03
N LEU A 198 -13.28 -0.56 -16.90
CA LEU A 198 -13.48 -0.82 -18.32
C LEU A 198 -12.26 -0.45 -19.18
N GLY A 199 -11.20 0.11 -18.56
CA GLY A 199 -10.00 0.51 -19.28
C GLY A 199 -10.17 1.75 -20.15
N ASN A 200 -11.15 2.61 -19.86
CA ASN A 200 -11.32 3.89 -20.53
C ASN A 200 -10.01 4.71 -20.49
N PRO A 201 -9.83 5.65 -21.42
CA PRO A 201 -8.65 6.51 -21.41
C PRO A 201 -8.42 7.08 -20.02
N PRO A 202 -7.17 7.08 -19.50
CA PRO A 202 -6.93 7.39 -18.10
C PRO A 202 -7.31 8.83 -17.77
N ALA A 203 -8.07 9.00 -16.68
CA ALA A 203 -8.24 10.29 -16.05
C ALA A 203 -6.88 10.77 -15.52
N LYS A 204 -6.57 12.05 -15.73
CA LYS A 204 -5.34 12.69 -15.29
C LYS A 204 -5.66 13.57 -14.09
N LEU A 205 -5.11 13.23 -12.92
CA LEU A 205 -5.32 13.95 -11.68
C LEU A 205 -3.98 14.48 -11.17
N ALA A 206 -3.94 15.75 -10.79
CA ALA A 206 -2.72 16.36 -10.28
C ALA A 206 -3.00 17.15 -9.00
N GLY A 207 -2.02 17.17 -8.09
CA GLY A 207 -2.14 17.90 -6.84
C GLY A 207 -0.80 18.19 -6.17
N ILE A 208 -0.76 19.31 -5.44
CA ILE A 208 0.35 19.67 -4.58
C ILE A 208 0.04 19.17 -3.17
N GLN A 209 1.04 18.58 -2.52
CA GLN A 209 0.95 18.08 -1.15
C GLN A 209 2.08 18.71 -0.32
N PHE A 210 1.73 19.31 0.81
CA PHE A 210 2.68 19.85 1.78
C PHE A 210 2.57 19.07 3.09
N GLY A 211 3.70 18.82 3.73
CA GLY A 211 3.71 18.09 5.00
C GLY A 211 4.90 18.48 5.87
N VAL A 212 4.65 18.50 7.17
CA VAL A 212 5.66 18.68 8.21
C VAL A 212 5.56 17.52 9.18
N SER A 213 6.70 16.95 9.54
CA SER A 213 6.79 15.90 10.55
C SER A 213 7.98 16.15 11.46
N THR A 214 7.79 15.97 12.76
CA THR A 214 8.86 16.10 13.76
C THR A 214 8.72 15.04 14.85
N TYR A 215 9.84 14.60 15.42
CA TYR A 215 9.91 13.76 16.61
C TYR A 215 10.30 14.63 17.82
N PHE A 216 9.69 14.36 18.96
CA PHE A 216 9.97 15.02 20.25
C PHE A 216 10.81 14.10 21.12
#